data_ac7cb551bd60215c2b487f72a4700e23
#
_entry.id   ac7cb551bd60215c2b487f72a4700e23
#
_cell.length_a   1.000
_cell.length_b   1.000
_cell.length_c   1.000
_cell.angle_alpha   90.00
_cell.angle_beta   90.00
_cell.angle_gamma   90.00
#
_symmetry.space_group_name_H-M   'P 1'
#
loop_
_entity.id
_entity.type
_entity.pdbx_description
1 polymer ?
#
loop_
_entity_poly.entity_id
_entity_poly.type
_entity_poly.pdbx_seq_one_letter_code
_entity_poly.pdbx_strand_id
1 'polypeptide(L)'
;MEKKHTRGSFTGSIGFVLAAAGSAVGLGNIWRFPYLAAKDGGGTFILVYIVLALTFGFTLLTTDIAIGRKTGQSPLVAYGKIHPGWDGLGLLASIVPVVILPYYCSIGGWVLKYLSVSVSYTHLRA
;
A
#
# COMPACT_ATOMS: atom_id res chain seq x y z
N MET A 1 0.92 18.57 33.28
CA MET A 1 -0.20 17.77 32.78
C MET A 1 0.11 17.39 31.36
N GLU A 2 0.64 16.20 31.15
CA GLU A 2 0.99 15.68 29.82
C GLU A 2 -0.28 15.22 29.11
N LYS A 3 -0.66 15.89 28.02
CA LYS A 3 -1.79 15.49 27.20
C LYS A 3 -1.47 14.15 26.54
N LYS A 4 -1.98 13.08 27.10
CA LYS A 4 -1.96 11.75 26.52
C LYS A 4 -2.68 11.82 25.17
N HIS A 5 -1.94 11.90 24.07
CA HIS A 5 -2.47 11.82 22.73
C HIS A 5 -3.08 10.43 22.54
N THR A 6 -4.37 10.32 22.73
CA THR A 6 -5.13 9.11 22.38
C THR A 6 -5.14 8.99 20.87
N ARG A 7 -4.30 8.10 20.33
CA ARG A 7 -4.39 7.71 18.92
C ARG A 7 -5.75 7.06 18.69
N GLY A 8 -6.48 7.55 17.68
CA GLY A 8 -7.71 6.92 17.25
C GLY A 8 -7.46 5.46 16.88
N SER A 9 -8.19 4.56 17.49
CA SER A 9 -8.19 3.13 17.14
C SER A 9 -9.45 2.82 16.34
N PHE A 10 -9.35 1.86 15.42
CA PHE A 10 -10.53 1.38 14.70
C PHE A 10 -11.51 0.74 15.69
N THR A 11 -12.75 1.16 15.67
CA THR A 11 -13.78 0.71 16.60
C THR A 11 -14.29 -0.72 16.29
N GLY A 12 -13.84 -1.34 15.18
CA GLY A 12 -14.24 -2.68 14.78
C GLY A 12 -13.29 -3.33 13.78
N SER A 13 -13.30 -4.66 13.76
CA SER A 13 -12.48 -5.46 12.84
C SER A 13 -12.80 -5.18 11.37
N ILE A 14 -14.06 -4.92 11.04
CA ILE A 14 -14.51 -4.62 9.67
C ILE A 14 -13.89 -3.29 9.17
N GLY A 15 -13.92 -2.24 10.00
CA GLY A 15 -13.32 -0.95 9.65
C GLY A 15 -11.82 -1.06 9.39
N PHE A 16 -11.10 -1.85 10.19
CA PHE A 16 -9.69 -2.13 9.97
C PHE A 16 -9.45 -2.89 8.66
N VAL A 17 -10.22 -3.94 8.39
CA VAL A 17 -10.09 -4.74 7.16
C VAL A 17 -10.38 -3.91 5.92
N LEU A 18 -11.44 -3.09 5.93
CA LEU A 18 -11.77 -2.21 4.81
C LEU A 18 -10.69 -1.14 4.58
N ALA A 19 -10.14 -0.56 5.65
CA ALA A 19 -9.05 0.40 5.52
C ALA A 19 -7.77 -0.24 4.98
N ALA A 20 -7.41 -1.44 5.45
CA ALA A 20 -6.27 -2.19 4.95
C ALA A 20 -6.45 -2.59 3.48
N ALA A 21 -7.63 -3.10 3.12
CA ALA A 21 -7.96 -3.46 1.74
C ALA A 21 -7.94 -2.22 0.81
N GLY A 22 -8.56 -1.12 1.23
CA GLY A 22 -8.56 0.13 0.46
C GLY A 22 -7.15 0.72 0.26
N SER A 23 -6.29 0.61 1.28
CA SER A 23 -4.88 1.02 1.17
C SER A 23 -4.07 0.11 0.25
N ALA A 24 -4.42 -1.17 0.13
CA ALA A 24 -3.75 -2.12 -0.75
C ALA A 24 -4.13 -1.95 -2.23
N VAL A 25 -5.31 -1.41 -2.52
CA VAL A 25 -5.75 -1.16 -3.90
C VAL A 25 -5.08 0.11 -4.42
N GLY A 26 -4.04 -0.07 -5.22
CA GLY A 26 -3.30 1.02 -5.85
C GLY A 26 -3.41 0.99 -7.38
N LEU A 27 -2.89 2.05 -8.00
CA LEU A 27 -2.82 2.15 -9.47
C LEU A 27 -2.12 0.96 -10.12
N GLY A 28 -1.15 0.35 -9.44
CA GLY A 28 -0.45 -0.84 -9.91
C GLY A 28 -1.38 -2.03 -10.14
N ASN A 29 -2.38 -2.21 -9.29
CA ASN A 29 -3.32 -3.32 -9.39
C ASN A 29 -4.26 -3.16 -10.57
N ILE A 30 -4.64 -1.92 -10.90
CA ILE A 30 -5.59 -1.61 -11.97
C ILE A 30 -4.89 -1.56 -13.33
N TRP A 31 -3.69 -0.97 -13.36
CA TRP A 31 -2.96 -0.71 -14.61
C TRP A 31 -1.90 -1.77 -14.92
N ARG A 32 -0.96 -1.96 -14.00
CA ARG A 32 0.24 -2.76 -14.25
C ARG A 32 -0.01 -4.27 -14.16
N PHE A 33 -0.82 -4.69 -13.19
CA PHE A 33 -1.07 -6.12 -12.96
C PHE A 33 -1.75 -6.81 -14.15
N PRO A 34 -2.85 -6.27 -14.76
CA PRO A 34 -3.45 -6.88 -15.94
C PRO A 34 -2.51 -6.93 -17.14
N TYR A 35 -1.69 -5.89 -17.32
CA TYR A 35 -0.69 -5.85 -18.38
C TYR A 35 0.36 -6.95 -18.22
N LEU A 36 0.93 -7.10 -17.03
CA LEU A 36 1.91 -8.15 -16.74
C LEU A 36 1.29 -9.54 -16.86
N ALA A 37 0.08 -9.73 -16.36
CA ALA A 37 -0.63 -11.00 -16.51
C ALA A 37 -0.81 -11.39 -17.98
N ALA A 38 -1.18 -10.44 -18.84
CA ALA A 38 -1.33 -10.70 -20.27
C ALA A 38 0.01 -10.99 -20.97
N LYS A 39 1.09 -10.29 -20.57
CA LYS A 39 2.41 -10.40 -21.19
C LYS A 39 3.17 -11.66 -20.76
N ASP A 40 3.10 -12.03 -19.50
CA ASP A 40 3.97 -13.02 -18.87
C ASP A 40 3.28 -14.40 -18.68
N GLY A 41 2.41 -14.78 -19.60
CA GLY A 41 1.82 -16.12 -19.66
C GLY A 41 0.43 -16.28 -19.03
N GLY A 42 -0.29 -15.17 -18.78
CA GLY A 42 -1.71 -15.19 -18.41
C GLY A 42 -2.02 -16.03 -17.17
N GLY A 43 -2.60 -17.19 -17.38
CA GLY A 43 -3.04 -18.06 -16.29
C GLY A 43 -1.91 -18.56 -15.39
N THR A 44 -0.74 -18.88 -15.96
CA THR A 44 0.44 -19.31 -15.17
C THR A 44 0.94 -18.21 -14.25
N PHE A 45 1.00 -16.97 -14.76
CA PHE A 45 1.36 -15.80 -13.94
C PHE A 45 0.40 -15.63 -12.77
N ILE A 46 -0.92 -15.71 -13.02
CA ILE A 46 -1.95 -15.57 -11.97
C ILE A 46 -1.82 -16.69 -10.93
N LEU A 47 -1.59 -17.92 -11.36
CA LEU A 47 -1.43 -19.05 -10.44
C LEU A 47 -0.23 -18.85 -9.51
N VAL A 48 0.94 -18.52 -10.06
CA VAL A 48 2.15 -18.25 -9.27
C VAL A 48 1.92 -17.06 -8.33
N TYR A 49 1.27 -16.01 -8.81
CA TYR A 49 0.94 -14.85 -7.98
C TYR A 49 0.06 -15.23 -6.79
N ILE A 50 -0.99 -16.03 -6.99
CA ILE A 50 -1.88 -16.47 -5.90
C ILE A 50 -1.09 -17.29 -4.87
N VAL A 51 -0.25 -18.24 -5.31
CA VAL A 51 0.58 -19.03 -4.39
C VAL A 51 1.51 -18.14 -3.57
N LEU A 52 2.19 -17.19 -4.20
CA LEU A 52 3.08 -16.25 -3.52
C LEU A 52 2.30 -15.31 -2.58
N ALA A 53 1.12 -14.83 -2.98
CA ALA A 53 0.29 -13.98 -2.15
C ALA A 53 -0.21 -14.70 -0.89
N LEU A 54 -0.60 -15.98 -1.01
CA LEU A 54 -1.06 -16.78 0.13
C LEU A 54 0.07 -17.18 1.07
N THR A 55 1.27 -17.43 0.55
CA THR A 55 2.43 -17.85 1.37
C THR A 55 3.17 -16.63 1.93
N PHE A 56 3.84 -15.88 1.07
CA PHE A 56 4.66 -14.74 1.49
C PHE A 56 3.83 -13.51 1.85
N GLY A 57 2.82 -13.18 1.05
CA GLY A 57 1.98 -12.00 1.28
C GLY A 57 1.26 -12.06 2.61
N PHE A 58 0.65 -13.19 2.92
CA PHE A 58 -0.05 -13.38 4.20
C PHE A 58 0.92 -13.31 5.40
N THR A 59 2.08 -13.95 5.28
CA THR A 59 3.10 -13.96 6.35
C THR A 59 3.66 -12.55 6.59
N LEU A 60 4.02 -11.83 5.53
CA LEU A 60 4.54 -10.46 5.63
C LEU A 60 3.50 -9.52 6.25
N LEU A 61 2.27 -9.55 5.73
CA LEU A 61 1.19 -8.70 6.23
C LEU A 61 0.89 -8.95 7.72
N THR A 62 0.85 -10.21 8.13
CA THR A 62 0.62 -10.59 9.53
C THR A 62 1.76 -10.09 10.42
N THR A 63 2.99 -10.20 9.96
CA THR A 63 4.18 -9.73 10.68
C THR A 63 4.16 -8.21 10.84
N ASP A 64 3.87 -7.48 9.78
CA ASP A 64 3.80 -6.00 9.83
C ASP A 64 2.71 -5.51 10.78
N ILE A 65 1.52 -6.14 10.72
CA ILE A 65 0.42 -5.83 11.65
C ILE A 65 0.81 -6.15 13.09
N ALA A 66 1.47 -7.28 13.35
CA ALA A 66 1.92 -7.68 14.68
C ALA A 66 2.95 -6.69 15.25
N ILE A 67 3.92 -6.28 14.45
CA ILE A 67 4.93 -5.27 14.80
C ILE A 67 4.25 -3.94 15.12
N GLY A 68 3.37 -3.47 14.25
CA GLY A 68 2.63 -2.23 14.44
C GLY A 68 1.78 -2.22 15.71
N ARG A 69 1.07 -3.32 15.99
CA ARG A 69 0.25 -3.47 17.20
C ARG A 69 1.10 -3.55 18.48
N LYS A 70 2.20 -4.30 18.45
CA LYS A 70 3.08 -4.48 19.60
C LYS A 70 3.80 -3.18 19.98
N THR A 71 4.27 -2.44 19.02
CA THR A 71 5.06 -1.23 19.24
C THR A 71 4.21 0.03 19.40
N GLY A 72 3.05 0.07 18.77
CA GLY A 72 2.19 1.27 18.68
C GLY A 72 2.90 2.46 18.02
N GLN A 73 3.95 2.21 17.21
CA GLN A 73 4.80 3.23 16.60
C GLN A 73 4.76 3.15 15.07
N SER A 74 5.28 4.20 14.43
CA SER A 74 5.52 4.18 12.99
C SER A 74 6.67 3.20 12.64
N PRO A 75 6.75 2.70 11.40
CA PRO A 75 7.80 1.77 10.98
C PRO A 75 9.21 2.27 11.28
N LEU A 76 9.42 3.60 11.22
CA LEU A 76 10.72 4.21 11.47
C LEU A 76 11.32 3.86 12.85
N VAL A 77 10.47 3.77 13.88
CA VAL A 77 10.89 3.57 15.27
C VAL A 77 10.53 2.18 15.78
N ALA A 78 9.58 1.50 15.11
CA ALA A 78 9.03 0.23 15.55
C ALA A 78 10.09 -0.88 15.67
N TYR A 79 11.00 -0.95 14.70
CA TYR A 79 12.04 -1.98 14.67
C TYR A 79 13.10 -1.77 15.78
N GLY A 80 13.50 -0.51 16.03
CA GLY A 80 14.43 -0.18 17.11
C GLY A 80 13.88 -0.47 18.51
N LYS A 81 12.54 -0.37 18.69
CA LYS A 81 11.87 -0.76 19.94
C LYS A 81 11.85 -2.28 20.17
N ILE A 82 11.90 -3.07 19.13
CA ILE A 82 11.88 -4.54 19.24
C ILE A 82 13.27 -5.05 19.59
N HIS A 83 14.28 -4.54 18.93
CA HIS A 83 15.67 -4.93 19.17
C HIS A 83 16.62 -3.74 18.95
N PRO A 84 17.51 -3.44 19.93
CA PRO A 84 18.54 -2.43 19.75
C PRO A 84 19.46 -2.81 18.58
N GLY A 85 19.66 -1.88 17.65
CA GLY A 85 20.45 -2.09 16.43
C GLY A 85 19.64 -2.36 15.16
N TRP A 86 18.31 -2.50 15.25
CA TRP A 86 17.44 -2.66 14.07
C TRP A 86 16.82 -1.34 13.57
N ASP A 87 17.32 -0.22 14.06
CA ASP A 87 16.88 1.11 13.59
C ASP A 87 17.08 1.31 12.10
N GLY A 88 18.14 0.70 11.53
CA GLY A 88 18.40 0.74 10.08
C GLY A 88 17.30 0.11 9.24
N LEU A 89 16.62 -0.94 9.72
CA LEU A 89 15.48 -1.55 9.04
C LEU A 89 14.28 -0.61 9.02
N GLY A 90 14.03 0.11 10.11
CA GLY A 90 12.98 1.12 10.20
C GLY A 90 13.21 2.27 9.22
N LEU A 91 14.45 2.73 9.12
CA LEU A 91 14.83 3.75 8.14
C LEU A 91 14.62 3.25 6.71
N LEU A 92 15.08 2.05 6.39
CA LEU A 92 14.92 1.45 5.06
C LEU A 92 13.43 1.30 4.69
N ALA A 93 12.62 0.80 5.61
CA ALA A 93 11.17 0.67 5.41
C ALA A 93 10.48 2.01 5.19
N SER A 94 11.00 3.10 5.76
CA SER A 94 10.45 4.44 5.60
C SER A 94 10.92 5.14 4.31
N ILE A 95 12.08 4.79 3.77
CA ILE A 95 12.58 5.33 2.50
C ILE A 95 11.71 4.87 1.33
N VAL A 96 11.24 3.63 1.35
CA VAL A 96 10.44 3.05 0.25
C VAL A 96 9.21 3.90 -0.11
N PRO A 97 8.32 4.26 0.84
CA PRO A 97 7.18 5.14 0.55
C PRO A 97 7.60 6.53 0.04
N VAL A 98 8.69 7.08 0.56
CA VAL A 98 9.19 8.40 0.14
C VAL A 98 9.64 8.38 -1.32
N VAL A 99 10.31 7.32 -1.77
CA VAL A 99 10.74 7.17 -3.17
C VAL A 99 9.56 6.87 -4.09
N ILE A 100 8.55 6.14 -3.61
CA ILE A 100 7.37 5.78 -4.42
C ILE A 100 6.41 6.98 -4.58
N LEU A 101 6.34 7.89 -3.62
CA LEU A 101 5.40 9.01 -3.64
C LEU A 101 5.48 9.87 -4.90
N PRO A 102 6.66 10.35 -5.38
CA PRO A 102 6.76 11.11 -6.62
C PRO A 102 6.25 10.36 -7.85
N TYR A 103 6.51 9.05 -7.92
CA TYR A 103 6.01 8.19 -8.98
C TYR A 103 4.47 8.13 -9.00
N TYR A 104 3.85 7.95 -7.84
CA TYR A 104 2.38 7.97 -7.73
C TYR A 104 1.78 9.34 -8.07
N CYS A 105 2.42 10.43 -7.65
CA CYS A 105 1.98 11.78 -7.99
C CYS A 105 2.01 12.03 -9.50
N SER A 106 3.04 11.56 -10.18
CA SER A 106 3.17 11.70 -11.64
C SER A 106 2.08 10.93 -12.39
N ILE A 107 1.83 9.68 -12.01
CA ILE A 107 0.77 8.86 -12.63
C ILE A 107 -0.61 9.44 -12.29
N GLY A 108 -0.83 9.87 -11.05
CA GLY A 108 -2.07 10.53 -10.64
C GLY A 108 -2.37 11.79 -11.46
N GLY A 109 -1.35 12.60 -11.72
CA GLY A 109 -1.45 13.76 -12.60
C GLY A 109 -1.84 13.39 -14.04
N TRP A 110 -1.29 12.32 -14.59
CA TRP A 110 -1.68 11.83 -15.91
C TRP A 110 -3.13 11.34 -15.95
N VAL A 111 -3.56 10.58 -14.95
CA VAL A 111 -4.95 10.10 -14.85
C VAL A 111 -5.92 11.28 -14.81
N LEU A 112 -5.64 12.30 -14.00
CA LEU A 112 -6.46 13.50 -13.92
C LEU A 112 -6.50 14.27 -15.28
N LYS A 113 -5.35 14.38 -15.96
CA LYS A 113 -5.28 14.99 -17.29
C LYS A 113 -6.14 14.21 -18.30
N TYR A 114 -6.01 12.90 -18.37
CA TYR A 114 -6.83 12.08 -19.28
C TYR A 114 -8.32 12.18 -18.94
N LEU A 115 -8.67 12.19 -17.66
CA LEU A 115 -10.05 12.36 -17.23
C LEU A 115 -10.61 13.71 -17.71
N SER A 116 -9.88 14.79 -17.50
CA SER A 116 -10.31 16.15 -17.92
C SER A 116 -10.50 16.24 -19.44
N VAL A 117 -9.56 15.69 -20.22
CA VAL A 117 -9.66 15.65 -21.67
C VAL A 117 -10.84 14.80 -22.13
N SER A 118 -11.05 13.65 -21.52
CA SER A 118 -12.15 12.75 -21.85
C SER A 118 -13.52 13.38 -21.60
N VAL A 119 -13.68 14.02 -20.45
CA VAL A 119 -14.91 14.75 -20.08
C VAL A 119 -15.15 15.92 -21.04
N SER A 120 -14.12 16.71 -21.33
CA SER A 120 -14.23 17.83 -22.25
C SER A 120 -14.62 17.37 -23.67
N TYR A 121 -14.03 16.26 -24.14
CA TYR A 121 -14.35 15.71 -25.45
C TYR A 121 -15.79 15.18 -25.56
N THR A 122 -16.30 14.60 -24.48
CA THR A 122 -17.69 14.12 -24.42
C THR A 122 -18.68 15.30 -24.45
N HIS A 123 -18.38 16.40 -23.77
CA HIS A 123 -19.22 17.60 -23.77
C HIS A 123 -19.22 18.34 -25.12
N LEU A 124 -18.13 18.31 -25.87
CA LEU A 124 -18.04 18.98 -27.17
C LEU A 124 -18.75 18.20 -28.32
N ARG A 125 -19.05 16.92 -28.09
CA ARG A 125 -19.74 16.06 -29.07
C ARG A 125 -21.23 15.88 -28.80
N ALA A 126 -21.73 16.33 -27.67
CA ALA A 126 -23.15 16.33 -27.33
C ALA A 126 -23.82 17.64 -27.75
#